data_dba93c2ef55b24807b27bee35c39572e
#
_entry.id   dba93c2ef55b24807b27bee35c39572e
#
_cell.length_a   1.000
_cell.length_b   1.000
_cell.length_c   1.000
_cell.angle_alpha   90.00
_cell.angle_beta   90.00
_cell.angle_gamma   90.00
#
_symmetry.space_group_name_H-M   'P 1'
#
loop_
_entity.id
_entity.type
_entity.pdbx_description
1 polymer ?
#
loop_
_entity_poly.entity_id
_entity_poly.type
_entity_poly.pdbx_seq_one_letter_code
_entity_poly.pdbx_strand_id
1 'polypeptide(L)'
;MRDYPAIAAQYISRVLSGEELVCRKVRLAVERHIRDLERSRDPDYPYYYDVQGGARFCRLFELVRPSKWPEPMVMAPWQVAHDMMLYGWKQKADHLRRFRVAYDRWPRKTGKSARGSVQFIYHLLADGERGAEVYSAALVEEQARRVFDEAVEMVRGTPELRREIDIIGDSPTRRLKVKDTGSVGRPLSRDKESMEGLNISFAIGDEVHKWAGRGAYDVLRYGMRSRRQPLFELITTAPSADDTTSICNTMDDYAEKVLTGIIDDARFFAWILEIDEDDKWDDESKWIKACPNLGITVKLEDMRQEALEARNDAGSLNAFKRYSLNVRVDALEQPIAAADWGACARPGDPVQLRADSLATLAGRICFVALDLALTDDTSALALLFPPMENDPVLMIMDDGGEVLRPVQPWRIIPFFWIPADNILDRVEKHQVPYDTWRDQGFLTTTPGKVTDYDFIAACFLELSKIFDIRELAYDPALANGLIKKILQNGFKKDRVVKFAQTMLNYAAPCGDFVRAISRREVLHDADPVLRWQITNLRWIKNHTGLIMPDKLKSIEKIDGAVASIMAYGRATHPDNAKLIAPKAKVTVL
;
A
#
# COMPACT_ATOMS: atom_id res chain seq x y z
N MET A 1 -35.46 12.35 21.11
CA MET A 1 -34.51 12.81 20.06
C MET A 1 -33.19 13.04 20.73
N ARG A 2 -32.08 12.54 20.19
CA ARG A 2 -30.75 12.70 20.79
C ARG A 2 -30.34 14.17 20.81
N ASP A 3 -29.59 14.60 21.82
CA ASP A 3 -29.02 15.94 21.93
C ASP A 3 -27.65 15.98 21.22
N TYR A 4 -27.68 16.15 19.89
CA TYR A 4 -26.47 16.16 19.07
C TYR A 4 -25.47 17.26 19.46
N PRO A 5 -25.91 18.49 19.80
CA PRO A 5 -25.02 19.52 20.32
C PRO A 5 -24.26 19.08 21.58
N ALA A 6 -24.96 18.49 22.54
CA ALA A 6 -24.33 18.00 23.77
C ALA A 6 -23.36 16.85 23.49
N ILE A 7 -23.71 15.92 22.61
CA ILE A 7 -22.84 14.80 22.21
C ILE A 7 -21.56 15.33 21.54
N ALA A 8 -21.68 16.27 20.61
CA ALA A 8 -20.52 16.86 19.94
C ALA A 8 -19.63 17.63 20.94
N ALA A 9 -20.22 18.47 21.80
CA ALA A 9 -19.48 19.23 22.81
C ALA A 9 -18.74 18.30 23.79
N GLN A 10 -19.37 17.22 24.23
CA GLN A 10 -18.75 16.24 25.11
C GLN A 10 -17.58 15.53 24.42
N TYR A 11 -17.75 15.08 23.17
CA TYR A 11 -16.66 14.45 22.41
C TYR A 11 -15.47 15.42 22.24
N ILE A 12 -15.74 16.65 21.81
CA ILE A 12 -14.73 17.71 21.64
C ILE A 12 -13.98 17.95 22.97
N SER A 13 -14.69 18.06 24.08
CA SER A 13 -14.08 18.25 25.42
C SER A 13 -13.16 17.10 25.78
N ARG A 14 -13.57 15.84 25.55
CA ARG A 14 -12.76 14.66 25.83
C ARG A 14 -11.53 14.56 24.94
N VAL A 15 -11.62 14.97 23.67
CA VAL A 15 -10.45 15.06 22.77
C VAL A 15 -9.43 16.08 23.28
N LEU A 16 -9.90 17.25 23.74
CA LEU A 16 -9.02 18.30 24.25
C LEU A 16 -8.37 17.94 25.58
N SER A 17 -9.11 17.28 26.48
CA SER A 17 -8.58 16.81 27.79
C SER A 17 -7.64 15.61 27.66
N GLY A 18 -7.66 14.90 26.50
CA GLY A 18 -6.90 13.68 26.28
C GLY A 18 -7.59 12.40 26.79
N GLU A 19 -8.84 12.50 27.27
CA GLU A 19 -9.65 11.33 27.64
C GLU A 19 -10.09 10.52 26.42
N GLU A 20 -10.33 11.18 25.29
CA GLU A 20 -10.60 10.51 24.02
C GLU A 20 -9.30 10.37 23.24
N LEU A 21 -8.88 9.12 23.01
CA LEU A 21 -7.66 8.83 22.27
C LEU A 21 -7.92 8.99 20.77
N VAL A 22 -7.34 10.03 20.17
CA VAL A 22 -7.44 10.35 18.76
C VAL A 22 -6.07 10.58 18.15
N CYS A 23 -5.95 10.51 16.81
CA CYS A 23 -4.73 10.89 16.14
C CYS A 23 -4.51 12.40 16.15
N ARG A 24 -3.26 12.83 15.89
CA ARG A 24 -2.85 14.24 15.87
C ARG A 24 -3.74 15.08 14.93
N LYS A 25 -4.09 14.56 13.75
CA LYS A 25 -4.89 15.30 12.76
C LYS A 25 -6.32 15.56 13.20
N VAL A 26 -6.95 14.59 13.87
CA VAL A 26 -8.28 14.82 14.48
C VAL A 26 -8.20 15.86 15.60
N ARG A 27 -7.17 15.80 16.46
CA ARG A 27 -6.94 16.80 17.50
C ARG A 27 -6.79 18.20 16.89
N LEU A 28 -5.98 18.35 15.84
CA LEU A 28 -5.79 19.64 15.14
C LEU A 28 -7.09 20.17 14.52
N ALA A 29 -7.94 19.29 13.98
CA ALA A 29 -9.26 19.68 13.45
C ALA A 29 -10.18 20.20 14.56
N VAL A 30 -10.19 19.56 15.71
CA VAL A 30 -10.94 20.00 16.89
C VAL A 30 -10.39 21.31 17.46
N GLU A 31 -9.08 21.45 17.58
CA GLU A 31 -8.43 22.69 18.03
C GLU A 31 -8.71 23.87 17.09
N ARG A 32 -8.71 23.62 15.77
CA ARG A 32 -9.13 24.61 14.77
C ARG A 32 -10.57 25.05 14.99
N HIS A 33 -11.47 24.11 15.24
CA HIS A 33 -12.88 24.44 15.53
C HIS A 33 -13.01 25.35 16.76
N ILE A 34 -12.29 25.06 17.83
CA ILE A 34 -12.30 25.89 19.05
C ILE A 34 -11.75 27.29 18.79
N ARG A 35 -10.60 27.40 18.11
CA ARG A 35 -10.05 28.70 17.70
C ARG A 35 -11.06 29.51 16.89
N ASP A 36 -11.75 28.86 15.97
CA ASP A 36 -12.74 29.52 15.13
C ASP A 36 -14.00 29.94 15.92
N LEU A 37 -14.41 29.15 16.94
CA LEU A 37 -15.47 29.56 17.88
C LEU A 37 -15.09 30.81 18.68
N GLU A 38 -13.85 30.92 19.12
CA GLU A 38 -13.34 32.12 19.80
C GLU A 38 -13.32 33.31 18.84
N ARG A 39 -12.76 33.14 17.64
CA ARG A 39 -12.75 34.17 16.59
C ARG A 39 -14.14 34.62 16.17
N SER A 40 -15.13 33.74 16.21
CA SER A 40 -16.52 34.06 15.79
C SER A 40 -17.19 35.11 16.68
N ARG A 41 -16.66 35.36 17.87
CA ARG A 41 -17.11 36.44 18.78
C ARG A 41 -16.73 37.82 18.26
N ASP A 42 -15.69 37.92 17.44
CA ASP A 42 -15.29 39.15 16.77
C ASP A 42 -16.30 39.48 15.66
N PRO A 43 -16.90 40.70 15.65
CA PRO A 43 -17.81 41.14 14.59
C PRO A 43 -17.22 41.07 13.18
N ASP A 44 -15.91 41.33 13.03
CA ASP A 44 -15.18 41.35 11.76
C ASP A 44 -14.82 39.95 11.24
N TYR A 45 -14.87 38.92 12.10
CA TYR A 45 -14.69 37.56 11.63
C TYR A 45 -15.88 37.09 10.79
N PRO A 46 -15.66 36.61 9.56
CA PRO A 46 -16.76 36.47 8.59
C PRO A 46 -17.67 35.25 8.84
N TYR A 47 -17.37 34.42 9.84
CA TYR A 47 -18.08 33.17 10.09
C TYR A 47 -18.69 33.12 11.49
N TYR A 48 -19.79 32.35 11.64
CA TYR A 48 -20.40 32.00 12.92
C TYR A 48 -20.82 30.53 12.91
N TYR A 49 -21.02 29.97 14.09
CA TYR A 49 -21.41 28.59 14.27
C TYR A 49 -22.91 28.46 14.56
N ASP A 50 -23.64 27.85 13.62
CA ASP A 50 -25.06 27.52 13.72
C ASP A 50 -25.23 26.08 14.21
N VAL A 51 -25.45 25.93 15.52
CA VAL A 51 -25.65 24.65 16.17
C VAL A 51 -26.81 23.84 15.55
N GLN A 52 -27.89 24.54 15.17
CA GLN A 52 -29.06 23.87 14.58
C GLN A 52 -28.80 23.43 13.14
N GLY A 53 -27.96 24.15 12.40
CA GLY A 53 -27.50 23.76 11.06
C GLY A 53 -26.78 22.42 11.08
N GLY A 54 -25.84 22.24 12.01
CA GLY A 54 -25.14 20.96 12.20
C GLY A 54 -26.09 19.82 12.63
N ALA A 55 -26.94 20.08 13.62
CA ALA A 55 -27.88 19.09 14.15
C ALA A 55 -28.93 18.63 13.11
N ARG A 56 -29.21 19.44 12.06
CA ARG A 56 -30.14 19.07 10.99
C ARG A 56 -29.67 17.87 10.22
N PHE A 57 -28.39 17.79 9.86
CA PHE A 57 -27.82 16.65 9.18
C PHE A 57 -27.87 15.39 10.06
N CYS A 58 -27.48 15.50 11.32
CA CYS A 58 -27.51 14.37 12.26
C CYS A 58 -28.92 13.79 12.45
N ARG A 59 -29.94 14.67 12.51
CA ARG A 59 -31.36 14.24 12.57
C ARG A 59 -31.76 13.47 11.33
N LEU A 60 -31.38 13.93 10.12
CA LEU A 60 -31.68 13.22 8.88
C LEU A 60 -30.96 11.87 8.85
N PHE A 61 -29.72 11.80 9.27
CA PHE A 61 -28.94 10.56 9.32
C PHE A 61 -29.64 9.47 10.12
N GLU A 62 -30.12 9.79 11.32
CA GLU A 62 -30.82 8.83 12.18
C GLU A 62 -32.30 8.58 11.79
N LEU A 63 -32.89 9.46 10.96
CA LEU A 63 -34.21 9.24 10.37
C LEU A 63 -34.19 8.21 9.24
N VAL A 64 -33.10 8.19 8.47
CA VAL A 64 -32.99 7.39 7.26
C VAL A 64 -32.84 5.91 7.60
N ARG A 65 -33.57 5.06 6.90
CA ARG A 65 -33.59 3.59 7.09
C ARG A 65 -33.23 2.91 5.78
N PRO A 66 -32.04 2.28 5.68
CA PRO A 66 -31.76 1.43 4.53
C PRO A 66 -32.75 0.27 4.46
N SER A 67 -33.27 -0.04 3.28
CA SER A 67 -34.28 -1.11 3.11
C SER A 67 -33.76 -2.50 3.53
N LYS A 68 -32.43 -2.68 3.53
CA LYS A 68 -31.74 -3.93 3.89
C LYS A 68 -31.45 -4.08 5.39
N TRP A 69 -31.64 -3.02 6.18
CA TRP A 69 -31.33 -3.01 7.60
C TRP A 69 -32.55 -2.58 8.39
N PRO A 70 -33.14 -3.45 9.21
CA PRO A 70 -34.35 -3.14 9.95
C PRO A 70 -34.14 -2.09 11.05
N GLU A 71 -32.90 -1.91 11.51
CA GLU A 71 -32.57 -1.02 12.61
C GLU A 71 -32.16 0.39 12.14
N PRO A 72 -32.52 1.43 12.90
CA PRO A 72 -32.06 2.78 12.61
C PRO A 72 -30.54 2.88 12.70
N MET A 73 -29.94 3.64 11.78
CA MET A 73 -28.53 3.98 11.89
C MET A 73 -28.32 4.98 13.04
N VAL A 74 -27.36 4.68 13.93
CA VAL A 74 -27.02 5.55 15.07
C VAL A 74 -25.61 6.07 14.88
N MET A 75 -25.45 7.40 14.88
CA MET A 75 -24.14 8.04 14.76
C MET A 75 -23.31 7.84 16.03
N ALA A 76 -22.05 7.43 15.87
CA ALA A 76 -21.08 7.44 16.95
C ALA A 76 -20.73 8.90 17.34
N PRO A 77 -20.29 9.15 18.58
CA PRO A 77 -20.01 10.52 19.06
C PRO A 77 -19.04 11.30 18.16
N TRP A 78 -18.00 10.65 17.64
CA TRP A 78 -17.05 11.27 16.72
C TRP A 78 -17.68 11.66 15.38
N GLN A 79 -18.63 10.88 14.87
CA GLN A 79 -19.37 11.21 13.64
C GLN A 79 -20.30 12.41 13.87
N VAL A 80 -20.95 12.44 15.02
CA VAL A 80 -21.77 13.60 15.43
C VAL A 80 -20.92 14.86 15.48
N ALA A 81 -19.75 14.81 16.14
CA ALA A 81 -18.85 15.96 16.25
C ALA A 81 -18.35 16.41 14.86
N HIS A 82 -17.95 15.47 14.01
CA HIS A 82 -17.54 15.73 12.64
C HIS A 82 -18.62 16.49 11.85
N ASP A 83 -19.84 15.95 11.79
CA ASP A 83 -20.89 16.51 10.96
C ASP A 83 -21.48 17.81 11.56
N MET A 84 -21.51 17.91 12.90
CA MET A 84 -21.83 19.19 13.55
C MET A 84 -20.83 20.28 13.14
N MET A 85 -19.54 19.99 13.09
CA MET A 85 -18.51 20.95 12.64
C MET A 85 -18.64 21.26 11.15
N LEU A 86 -18.82 20.26 10.29
CA LEU A 86 -18.92 20.47 8.84
C LEU A 86 -20.12 21.33 8.45
N TYR A 87 -21.30 21.05 9.00
CA TYR A 87 -22.56 21.69 8.61
C TYR A 87 -22.94 22.90 9.48
N GLY A 88 -22.34 23.04 10.66
CA GLY A 88 -22.68 24.12 11.58
C GLY A 88 -22.05 25.48 11.23
N TRP A 89 -20.92 25.52 10.54
CA TRP A 89 -20.27 26.78 10.19
C TRP A 89 -20.92 27.48 9.01
N LYS A 90 -21.30 28.78 9.23
CA LYS A 90 -21.97 29.64 8.28
C LYS A 90 -21.22 30.95 8.08
N GLN A 91 -21.42 31.60 6.95
CA GLN A 91 -20.98 32.97 6.68
C GLN A 91 -21.96 33.96 7.33
N LYS A 92 -21.46 35.03 7.99
CA LYS A 92 -22.30 36.07 8.59
C LYS A 92 -23.08 36.89 7.55
N ALA A 93 -22.49 37.09 6.38
CA ALA A 93 -23.03 37.95 5.34
C ALA A 93 -24.33 37.42 4.70
N ASP A 94 -24.45 36.11 4.50
CA ASP A 94 -25.53 35.50 3.73
C ASP A 94 -26.09 34.20 4.34
N HIS A 95 -25.60 33.81 5.51
CA HIS A 95 -25.95 32.59 6.24
C HIS A 95 -25.70 31.29 5.48
N LEU A 96 -24.92 31.34 4.39
CA LEU A 96 -24.56 30.17 3.60
C LEU A 96 -23.45 29.37 4.26
N ARG A 97 -23.30 28.11 3.87
CA ARG A 97 -22.26 27.22 4.38
C ARG A 97 -20.85 27.78 4.17
N ARG A 98 -20.01 27.71 5.20
CA ARG A 98 -18.61 28.13 5.15
C ARG A 98 -17.79 27.20 4.24
N PHE A 99 -17.84 25.87 4.50
CA PHE A 99 -16.99 24.89 3.83
C PHE A 99 -17.47 24.62 2.40
N ARG A 100 -16.50 24.53 1.48
CA ARG A 100 -16.73 24.29 0.05
C ARG A 100 -16.06 23.01 -0.43
N VAL A 101 -15.06 22.54 0.29
CA VAL A 101 -14.41 21.24 0.10
C VAL A 101 -14.31 20.56 1.46
N ALA A 102 -14.69 19.30 1.51
CA ALA A 102 -14.46 18.44 2.66
C ALA A 102 -13.61 17.26 2.22
N TYR A 103 -12.58 16.94 2.99
CA TYR A 103 -11.67 15.83 2.74
C TYR A 103 -11.67 14.88 3.94
N ASP A 104 -12.28 13.70 3.73
CA ASP A 104 -12.50 12.67 4.73
C ASP A 104 -11.68 11.42 4.38
N ARG A 105 -10.53 11.25 5.05
CA ARG A 105 -9.70 10.05 4.90
C ARG A 105 -9.89 9.14 6.12
N TRP A 106 -10.73 8.12 5.95
CA TRP A 106 -11.13 7.18 6.99
C TRP A 106 -10.81 5.74 6.58
N PRO A 107 -10.48 4.82 7.51
CA PRO A 107 -10.25 3.42 7.18
C PRO A 107 -11.50 2.73 6.61
N ARG A 108 -11.34 1.52 6.12
CA ARG A 108 -12.47 0.71 5.67
C ARG A 108 -13.45 0.38 6.81
N LYS A 109 -14.70 0.13 6.47
CA LYS A 109 -15.78 -0.27 7.41
C LYS A 109 -16.14 0.76 8.50
N THR A 110 -15.73 2.02 8.36
CA THR A 110 -16.09 3.12 9.28
C THR A 110 -17.38 3.85 8.90
N GLY A 111 -18.11 3.37 7.89
CA GLY A 111 -19.41 3.94 7.49
C GLY A 111 -19.33 5.07 6.46
N LYS A 112 -18.19 5.28 5.76
CA LYS A 112 -18.02 6.33 4.74
C LYS A 112 -19.13 6.36 3.70
N SER A 113 -19.41 5.24 3.04
CA SER A 113 -20.37 5.16 1.95
C SER A 113 -21.79 5.40 2.45
N ALA A 114 -22.19 4.78 3.58
CA ALA A 114 -23.52 5.01 4.16
C ALA A 114 -23.73 6.50 4.54
N ARG A 115 -22.71 7.14 5.17
CA ARG A 115 -22.75 8.58 5.44
C ARG A 115 -22.84 9.40 4.15
N GLY A 116 -22.04 9.05 3.14
CA GLY A 116 -22.07 9.68 1.83
C GLY A 116 -23.46 9.59 1.15
N SER A 117 -24.15 8.47 1.31
CA SER A 117 -25.51 8.28 0.80
C SER A 117 -26.53 9.18 1.51
N VAL A 118 -26.39 9.37 2.83
CA VAL A 118 -27.20 10.33 3.57
C VAL A 118 -26.87 11.78 3.18
N GLN A 119 -25.60 12.11 2.96
CA GLN A 119 -25.21 13.43 2.45
C GLN A 119 -25.80 13.70 1.07
N PHE A 120 -25.80 12.71 0.19
CA PHE A 120 -26.45 12.80 -1.11
C PHE A 120 -27.92 13.18 -0.98
N ILE A 121 -28.67 12.51 -0.08
CA ILE A 121 -30.08 12.83 0.20
C ILE A 121 -30.21 14.21 0.85
N TYR A 122 -29.34 14.57 1.80
CA TYR A 122 -29.37 15.86 2.47
C TYR A 122 -29.23 17.02 1.51
N HIS A 123 -28.26 16.95 0.61
CA HIS A 123 -28.01 18.00 -0.39
C HIS A 123 -29.07 18.03 -1.50
N LEU A 124 -29.72 16.89 -1.74
CA LEU A 124 -30.81 16.84 -2.70
C LEU A 124 -32.11 17.51 -2.16
N LEU A 125 -32.41 17.30 -0.85
CA LEU A 125 -33.70 17.66 -0.26
C LEU A 125 -33.66 18.81 0.75
N ALA A 126 -32.62 18.82 1.63
CA ALA A 126 -32.64 19.59 2.89
C ALA A 126 -31.62 20.74 2.96
N ASP A 127 -30.72 20.87 1.98
CA ASP A 127 -29.66 21.89 1.98
C ASP A 127 -30.11 23.30 1.57
N GLY A 128 -31.34 23.44 1.10
CA GLY A 128 -31.95 24.75 0.74
C GLY A 128 -31.61 25.27 -0.66
N GLU A 129 -30.92 24.47 -1.49
CA GLU A 129 -30.69 24.79 -2.90
C GLU A 129 -31.89 24.35 -3.75
N ARG A 130 -32.54 25.28 -4.48
CA ARG A 130 -33.60 24.95 -5.44
C ARG A 130 -32.98 24.48 -6.75
N GLY A 131 -33.56 23.45 -7.37
CA GLY A 131 -32.99 22.85 -8.57
C GLY A 131 -31.56 22.34 -8.35
N ALA A 132 -31.29 21.76 -7.18
CA ALA A 132 -30.00 21.22 -6.86
C ALA A 132 -29.59 20.08 -7.81
N GLU A 133 -28.35 20.10 -8.26
CA GLU A 133 -27.73 18.99 -8.98
C GLU A 133 -26.75 18.30 -8.05
N VAL A 134 -27.04 17.02 -7.74
CA VAL A 134 -26.33 16.22 -6.76
C VAL A 134 -25.74 14.99 -7.43
N TYR A 135 -24.43 14.79 -7.25
CA TYR A 135 -23.71 13.75 -7.97
C TYR A 135 -22.85 12.88 -7.05
N SER A 136 -22.81 11.58 -7.34
CA SER A 136 -21.76 10.68 -6.85
C SER A 136 -20.78 10.36 -7.97
N ALA A 137 -19.49 10.45 -7.70
CA ALA A 137 -18.43 10.25 -8.68
C ALA A 137 -17.36 9.28 -8.14
N ALA A 138 -16.88 8.40 -9.01
CA ALA A 138 -15.74 7.51 -8.73
C ALA A 138 -15.01 7.20 -10.05
N LEU A 139 -13.83 6.56 -9.94
CA LEU A 139 -13.06 6.16 -11.12
C LEU A 139 -13.84 5.17 -12.01
N VAL A 140 -14.59 4.26 -11.40
CA VAL A 140 -15.38 3.24 -12.09
C VAL A 140 -16.85 3.53 -11.81
N GLU A 141 -17.70 3.49 -12.84
CA GLU A 141 -19.12 3.79 -12.73
C GLU A 141 -19.82 2.95 -11.65
N GLU A 142 -19.49 1.67 -11.55
CA GLU A 142 -20.03 0.78 -10.51
C GLU A 142 -19.74 1.27 -9.09
N GLN A 143 -18.58 1.89 -8.86
CA GLN A 143 -18.23 2.48 -7.56
C GLN A 143 -19.01 3.78 -7.30
N ALA A 144 -19.16 4.66 -8.31
CA ALA A 144 -20.00 5.84 -8.20
C ALA A 144 -21.46 5.48 -7.87
N ARG A 145 -21.93 4.35 -8.41
CA ARG A 145 -23.26 3.82 -8.13
C ARG A 145 -23.45 3.36 -6.69
N ARG A 146 -22.42 2.90 -5.98
CA ARG A 146 -22.58 2.38 -4.61
C ARG A 146 -23.24 3.41 -3.68
N VAL A 147 -22.72 4.63 -3.64
CA VAL A 147 -23.27 5.73 -2.84
C VAL A 147 -24.69 6.06 -3.29
N PHE A 148 -24.90 6.14 -4.60
CA PHE A 148 -26.22 6.46 -5.18
C PHE A 148 -27.25 5.36 -4.95
N ASP A 149 -26.91 4.10 -5.21
CA ASP A 149 -27.84 2.97 -5.05
C ASP A 149 -28.22 2.76 -3.57
N GLU A 150 -27.27 2.98 -2.64
CA GLU A 150 -27.59 2.99 -1.21
C GLU A 150 -28.52 4.15 -0.84
N ALA A 151 -28.32 5.35 -1.42
CA ALA A 151 -29.28 6.46 -1.25
C ALA A 151 -30.67 6.12 -1.80
N VAL A 152 -30.77 5.43 -2.94
CA VAL A 152 -32.04 4.93 -3.48
C VAL A 152 -32.72 3.97 -2.51
N GLU A 153 -31.97 3.02 -1.93
CA GLU A 153 -32.50 2.08 -0.94
C GLU A 153 -32.95 2.79 0.35
N MET A 154 -32.23 3.82 0.79
CA MET A 154 -32.63 4.68 1.90
C MET A 154 -33.94 5.43 1.62
N VAL A 155 -34.11 5.96 0.42
CA VAL A 155 -35.38 6.59 -0.01
C VAL A 155 -36.51 5.56 -0.02
N ARG A 156 -36.27 4.35 -0.50
CA ARG A 156 -37.26 3.26 -0.48
C ARG A 156 -37.66 2.84 0.93
N GLY A 157 -36.68 2.74 1.84
CA GLY A 157 -36.90 2.30 3.22
C GLY A 157 -37.49 3.35 4.14
N THR A 158 -37.49 4.64 3.76
CA THR A 158 -37.93 5.78 4.59
C THR A 158 -39.20 6.40 4.03
N PRO A 159 -40.39 6.15 4.64
CA PRO A 159 -41.67 6.66 4.11
C PRO A 159 -41.72 8.16 3.92
N GLU A 160 -41.08 8.94 4.80
CA GLU A 160 -41.01 10.39 4.74
C GLU A 160 -40.27 10.85 3.47
N LEU A 161 -39.16 10.21 3.13
CA LEU A 161 -38.39 10.53 1.92
C LEU A 161 -39.12 10.13 0.65
N ARG A 162 -39.86 9.00 0.65
CA ARG A 162 -40.67 8.57 -0.51
C ARG A 162 -41.80 9.53 -0.88
N ARG A 163 -42.29 10.32 0.05
CA ARG A 163 -43.30 11.34 -0.23
C ARG A 163 -42.72 12.50 -1.03
N GLU A 164 -41.46 12.85 -0.78
CA GLU A 164 -40.78 14.02 -1.31
C GLU A 164 -39.94 13.73 -2.56
N ILE A 165 -39.41 12.47 -2.68
CA ILE A 165 -38.43 12.09 -3.69
C ILE A 165 -39.00 10.99 -4.59
N ASP A 166 -39.03 11.23 -5.88
CA ASP A 166 -39.33 10.25 -6.91
C ASP A 166 -38.06 9.51 -7.36
N ILE A 167 -38.19 8.20 -7.52
CA ILE A 167 -37.17 7.35 -8.13
C ILE A 167 -37.59 7.16 -9.60
N ILE A 168 -36.84 7.75 -10.53
CA ILE A 168 -37.16 7.76 -11.96
C ILE A 168 -36.18 6.85 -12.72
N GLY A 169 -36.74 5.99 -13.58
CA GLY A 169 -35.98 5.07 -14.43
C GLY A 169 -35.37 3.88 -13.72
N ASP A 170 -34.76 3.01 -14.51
CA ASP A 170 -34.07 1.82 -14.04
C ASP A 170 -32.54 1.97 -14.22
N SER A 171 -31.78 1.06 -13.61
CA SER A 171 -30.33 1.02 -13.84
C SER A 171 -30.05 0.73 -15.35
N PRO A 172 -29.14 1.46 -16.02
CA PRO A 172 -28.18 2.44 -15.49
C PRO A 172 -28.70 3.91 -15.42
N THR A 173 -29.85 4.24 -15.94
CA THR A 173 -30.35 5.62 -16.11
C THR A 173 -31.11 6.17 -14.89
N ARG A 174 -31.13 5.40 -13.78
CA ARG A 174 -31.85 5.77 -12.57
C ARG A 174 -31.39 7.11 -12.00
N ARG A 175 -32.35 7.92 -11.54
CA ARG A 175 -32.11 9.20 -10.87
C ARG A 175 -33.15 9.42 -9.76
N LEU A 176 -32.75 10.21 -8.76
CA LEU A 176 -33.64 10.74 -7.74
C LEU A 176 -34.08 12.18 -8.15
N LYS A 177 -35.35 12.49 -7.95
CA LYS A 177 -35.90 13.84 -8.25
C LYS A 177 -36.80 14.30 -7.11
N VAL A 178 -36.53 15.48 -6.55
CA VAL A 178 -37.40 16.12 -5.55
C VAL A 178 -38.57 16.79 -6.25
N LYS A 179 -39.81 16.54 -5.78
CA LYS A 179 -41.05 16.99 -6.41
C LYS A 179 -41.16 18.52 -6.44
N ASP A 180 -40.97 19.17 -5.30
CA ASP A 180 -41.21 20.59 -5.13
C ASP A 180 -40.13 21.51 -5.68
N THR A 181 -38.85 21.07 -5.58
CA THR A 181 -37.70 21.90 -5.95
C THR A 181 -37.17 21.60 -7.35
N GLY A 182 -37.57 20.46 -7.93
CA GLY A 182 -37.00 19.96 -9.19
C GLY A 182 -35.53 19.51 -9.09
N SER A 183 -34.98 19.40 -7.86
CA SER A 183 -33.62 18.97 -7.64
C SER A 183 -33.42 17.52 -8.14
N VAL A 184 -32.28 17.25 -8.75
CA VAL A 184 -31.95 15.94 -9.36
C VAL A 184 -30.64 15.39 -8.83
N GLY A 185 -30.63 14.10 -8.51
CA GLY A 185 -29.44 13.36 -8.10
C GLY A 185 -29.21 12.10 -8.93
N ARG A 186 -27.97 11.88 -9.38
CA ARG A 186 -27.57 10.69 -10.14
C ARG A 186 -26.08 10.41 -10.01
N PRO A 187 -25.62 9.17 -10.30
CA PRO A 187 -24.20 8.88 -10.44
C PRO A 187 -23.66 9.53 -11.73
N LEU A 188 -22.36 9.90 -11.72
CA LEU A 188 -21.64 10.32 -12.90
C LEU A 188 -20.84 9.17 -13.48
N SER A 189 -20.91 9.03 -14.80
CA SER A 189 -20.03 8.14 -15.56
C SER A 189 -18.66 8.81 -15.80
N ARG A 190 -17.66 8.00 -16.16
CA ARG A 190 -16.27 8.41 -16.36
C ARG A 190 -16.04 9.38 -17.53
N ASP A 191 -17.00 9.54 -18.44
CA ASP A 191 -16.85 10.38 -19.63
C ASP A 191 -16.72 11.85 -19.24
N LYS A 192 -15.55 12.44 -19.49
CA LYS A 192 -15.29 13.86 -19.24
C LYS A 192 -16.31 14.76 -19.94
N GLU A 193 -16.71 14.39 -21.16
CA GLU A 193 -17.71 15.12 -21.94
C GLU A 193 -19.08 15.14 -21.22
N SER A 194 -19.45 14.08 -20.51
CA SER A 194 -20.69 14.03 -19.72
C SER A 194 -20.65 14.86 -18.43
N MET A 195 -19.46 15.27 -17.99
CA MET A 195 -19.23 16.10 -16.80
C MET A 195 -19.13 17.59 -17.11
N GLU A 196 -18.96 18.00 -18.38
CA GLU A 196 -18.91 19.40 -18.79
C GLU A 196 -20.29 20.00 -18.81
N GLY A 197 -20.40 21.26 -18.40
CA GLY A 197 -21.68 22.02 -18.38
C GLY A 197 -22.60 21.72 -17.21
N LEU A 198 -22.19 20.91 -16.22
CA LEU A 198 -22.95 20.64 -15.01
C LEU A 198 -22.97 21.88 -14.08
N ASN A 199 -24.09 22.06 -13.36
CA ASN A 199 -24.25 23.10 -12.36
C ASN A 199 -24.42 22.49 -10.97
N ILE A 200 -23.29 22.04 -10.41
CA ILE A 200 -23.21 21.12 -9.29
C ILE A 200 -23.42 21.82 -7.95
N SER A 201 -24.45 21.42 -7.20
CA SER A 201 -24.67 21.84 -5.81
C SER A 201 -23.89 21.00 -4.82
N PHE A 202 -23.82 19.68 -5.08
CA PHE A 202 -23.06 18.75 -4.27
C PHE A 202 -22.47 17.65 -5.16
N ALA A 203 -21.21 17.34 -4.93
CA ALA A 203 -20.60 16.13 -5.46
C ALA A 203 -19.88 15.39 -4.34
N ILE A 204 -20.02 14.07 -4.35
CA ILE A 204 -19.23 13.17 -3.50
C ILE A 204 -18.31 12.33 -4.37
N GLY A 205 -17.00 12.50 -4.17
CA GLY A 205 -15.97 11.67 -4.78
C GLY A 205 -15.63 10.50 -3.86
N ASP A 206 -15.92 9.28 -4.31
CA ASP A 206 -15.62 8.07 -3.55
C ASP A 206 -14.32 7.42 -4.05
N GLU A 207 -13.61 6.76 -3.12
CA GLU A 207 -12.36 6.06 -3.36
C GLU A 207 -11.32 6.94 -4.10
N VAL A 208 -11.17 8.21 -3.67
CA VAL A 208 -10.32 9.22 -4.34
C VAL A 208 -8.87 8.76 -4.49
N HIS A 209 -8.40 7.86 -3.62
CA HIS A 209 -7.07 7.25 -3.74
C HIS A 209 -6.85 6.44 -5.03
N LYS A 210 -7.92 6.13 -5.76
CA LYS A 210 -7.85 5.44 -7.07
C LYS A 210 -7.92 6.40 -8.26
N TRP A 211 -8.19 7.69 -8.03
CA TRP A 211 -8.35 8.65 -9.11
C TRP A 211 -7.01 8.95 -9.78
N ALA A 212 -6.95 8.75 -11.09
CA ALA A 212 -5.77 9.06 -11.89
C ALA A 212 -5.65 10.58 -12.12
N GLY A 213 -4.77 11.24 -11.37
CA GLY A 213 -4.48 12.66 -11.52
C GLY A 213 -5.66 13.58 -11.13
N ARG A 214 -5.59 14.84 -11.58
CA ARG A 214 -6.53 15.91 -11.20
C ARG A 214 -7.76 16.03 -12.09
N GLY A 215 -7.81 15.37 -13.25
CA GLY A 215 -8.80 15.67 -14.29
C GLY A 215 -10.25 15.64 -13.82
N ALA A 216 -10.69 14.57 -13.15
CA ALA A 216 -12.06 14.45 -12.63
C ALA A 216 -12.33 15.46 -11.50
N TYR A 217 -11.35 15.68 -10.62
CA TYR A 217 -11.44 16.67 -9.55
C TYR A 217 -11.67 18.08 -10.09
N ASP A 218 -10.88 18.50 -11.08
CA ASP A 218 -10.96 19.85 -11.63
C ASP A 218 -12.29 20.09 -12.34
N VAL A 219 -12.79 19.16 -13.16
CA VAL A 219 -14.08 19.27 -13.84
C VAL A 219 -15.23 19.44 -12.84
N LEU A 220 -15.30 18.59 -11.81
CA LEU A 220 -16.33 18.67 -10.77
C LEU A 220 -16.22 19.99 -9.99
N ARG A 221 -15.01 20.40 -9.65
CA ARG A 221 -14.75 21.64 -8.91
C ARG A 221 -15.15 22.88 -9.71
N TYR A 222 -14.89 22.89 -11.03
CA TYR A 222 -15.30 23.96 -11.91
C TYR A 222 -16.83 24.02 -12.14
N GLY A 223 -17.50 22.86 -12.22
CA GLY A 223 -18.96 22.75 -12.32
C GLY A 223 -19.72 23.32 -11.13
N MET A 224 -19.04 23.58 -10.01
CA MET A 224 -19.64 24.15 -8.79
C MET A 224 -19.65 25.69 -8.72
N ARG A 225 -18.97 26.39 -9.63
CA ARG A 225 -18.68 27.83 -9.50
C ARG A 225 -19.92 28.74 -9.47
N SER A 226 -20.98 28.33 -10.13
CA SER A 226 -22.22 29.15 -10.23
C SER A 226 -23.19 28.92 -9.06
N ARG A 227 -22.95 27.96 -8.19
CA ARG A 227 -23.79 27.66 -7.03
C ARG A 227 -23.45 28.54 -5.82
N ARG A 228 -24.49 28.86 -5.05
CA ARG A 228 -24.35 29.72 -3.87
C ARG A 228 -23.59 29.07 -2.72
N GLN A 229 -23.86 27.81 -2.44
CA GLN A 229 -23.24 27.07 -1.35
C GLN A 229 -22.84 25.62 -1.73
N PRO A 230 -22.07 25.42 -2.83
CA PRO A 230 -21.70 24.08 -3.24
C PRO A 230 -20.79 23.41 -2.19
N LEU A 231 -20.81 22.07 -2.14
CA LEU A 231 -19.88 21.28 -1.35
C LEU A 231 -19.32 20.14 -2.20
N PHE A 232 -18.01 20.05 -2.26
CA PHE A 232 -17.30 18.90 -2.81
C PHE A 232 -16.76 18.06 -1.67
N GLU A 233 -17.38 16.92 -1.45
CA GLU A 233 -16.94 15.93 -0.47
C GLU A 233 -16.03 14.91 -1.12
N LEU A 234 -14.86 14.68 -0.56
CA LEU A 234 -13.88 13.68 -0.99
C LEU A 234 -13.73 12.63 0.11
N ILE A 235 -14.24 11.43 -0.14
CA ILE A 235 -14.12 10.31 0.80
C ILE A 235 -13.13 9.27 0.29
N THR A 236 -12.22 8.84 1.14
CA THR A 236 -11.13 7.93 0.72
C THR A 236 -10.56 7.12 1.88
N THR A 237 -9.77 6.12 1.55
CA THR A 237 -8.77 5.51 2.43
C THR A 237 -7.38 6.03 2.06
N ALA A 238 -6.35 5.67 2.83
CA ALA A 238 -5.00 6.09 2.57
C ALA A 238 -4.53 5.72 1.15
N PRO A 239 -3.96 6.68 0.39
CA PRO A 239 -3.35 6.43 -0.91
C PRO A 239 -2.03 5.67 -0.76
N SER A 240 -1.44 5.27 -1.89
CA SER A 240 -0.05 4.88 -1.94
C SER A 240 0.84 6.12 -1.85
N ALA A 241 1.84 6.11 -1.00
CA ALA A 241 2.68 7.30 -0.75
C ALA A 241 3.58 7.64 -1.96
N ASP A 242 3.94 6.64 -2.76
CA ASP A 242 4.80 6.76 -3.95
C ASP A 242 4.05 7.23 -5.21
N ASP A 243 2.71 7.28 -5.20
CA ASP A 243 1.94 7.83 -6.32
C ASP A 243 1.95 9.37 -6.30
N THR A 244 2.99 9.95 -6.92
CA THR A 244 3.18 11.40 -7.02
C THR A 244 2.12 12.10 -7.90
N THR A 245 1.34 11.35 -8.67
CA THR A 245 0.27 11.88 -9.53
C THR A 245 -1.09 11.89 -8.82
N SER A 246 -1.20 11.22 -7.68
CA SER A 246 -2.44 11.05 -6.94
C SER A 246 -2.98 12.38 -6.41
N ILE A 247 -4.22 12.70 -6.80
CA ILE A 247 -4.95 13.83 -6.19
C ILE A 247 -5.14 13.62 -4.69
N CYS A 248 -5.26 12.36 -4.24
CA CYS A 248 -5.41 12.02 -2.83
C CYS A 248 -4.17 12.41 -2.02
N ASN A 249 -2.95 12.13 -2.52
CA ASN A 249 -1.70 12.59 -1.88
C ASN A 249 -1.63 14.11 -1.83
N THR A 250 -2.01 14.78 -2.92
CA THR A 250 -2.07 16.25 -2.96
C THR A 250 -3.03 16.81 -1.91
N MET A 251 -4.22 16.20 -1.74
CA MET A 251 -5.21 16.63 -0.75
C MET A 251 -4.78 16.33 0.68
N ASP A 252 -4.08 15.21 0.91
CA ASP A 252 -3.50 14.87 2.22
C ASP A 252 -2.48 15.93 2.68
N ASP A 253 -1.55 16.28 1.78
CA ASP A 253 -0.53 17.30 2.07
C ASP A 253 -1.15 18.70 2.24
N TYR A 254 -2.19 19.01 1.48
CA TYR A 254 -2.94 20.24 1.64
C TYR A 254 -3.68 20.27 2.98
N ALA A 255 -4.36 19.17 3.33
CA ALA A 255 -5.07 19.05 4.61
C ALA A 255 -4.12 19.20 5.80
N GLU A 256 -2.93 18.60 5.76
CA GLU A 256 -1.91 18.76 6.79
C GLU A 256 -1.51 20.22 6.96
N LYS A 257 -1.25 20.95 5.87
CA LYS A 257 -0.89 22.37 5.90
C LYS A 257 -2.01 23.25 6.43
N VAL A 258 -3.28 22.93 6.11
CA VAL A 258 -4.44 23.68 6.64
C VAL A 258 -4.65 23.38 8.12
N LEU A 259 -4.57 22.12 8.56
CA LEU A 259 -4.75 21.74 9.95
C LEU A 259 -3.65 22.32 10.86
N THR A 260 -2.40 22.37 10.37
CA THR A 260 -1.26 22.96 11.11
C THR A 260 -1.23 24.49 11.06
N GLY A 261 -2.10 25.12 10.24
CA GLY A 261 -2.16 26.59 10.11
C GLY A 261 -1.08 27.20 9.19
N ILE A 262 -0.34 26.37 8.45
CA ILE A 262 0.59 26.85 7.40
C ILE A 262 -0.18 27.51 6.26
N ILE A 263 -1.37 27.00 5.93
CA ILE A 263 -2.28 27.57 4.96
C ILE A 263 -3.57 27.97 5.69
N ASP A 264 -3.96 29.25 5.60
CA ASP A 264 -5.26 29.71 6.11
C ASP A 264 -6.33 29.60 5.01
N ASP A 265 -6.86 28.38 4.82
CA ASP A 265 -8.05 28.17 3.99
C ASP A 265 -9.26 27.93 4.89
N ALA A 266 -10.02 28.99 5.10
CA ALA A 266 -11.24 28.96 5.91
C ALA A 266 -12.35 28.09 5.31
N ARG A 267 -12.32 27.78 4.00
CA ARG A 267 -13.37 27.06 3.26
C ARG A 267 -13.06 25.58 3.05
N PHE A 268 -11.90 25.11 3.49
CA PHE A 268 -11.50 23.71 3.42
C PHE A 268 -11.71 23.02 4.77
N PHE A 269 -12.41 21.90 4.78
CA PHE A 269 -12.61 21.02 5.93
C PHE A 269 -11.78 19.76 5.75
N ALA A 270 -11.15 19.27 6.80
CA ALA A 270 -10.43 18.01 6.77
C ALA A 270 -10.67 17.20 8.05
N TRP A 271 -10.88 15.89 7.89
CA TRP A 271 -10.96 14.94 8.97
C TRP A 271 -10.26 13.65 8.58
N ILE A 272 -9.12 13.40 9.18
CA ILE A 272 -8.24 12.29 8.83
C ILE A 272 -8.09 11.39 10.06
N LEU A 273 -8.55 10.15 9.92
CA LEU A 273 -8.42 9.09 10.91
C LEU A 273 -7.21 8.22 10.52
N GLU A 274 -6.21 8.12 11.38
CA GLU A 274 -5.01 7.30 11.17
C GLU A 274 -4.35 6.98 12.52
N ILE A 275 -3.38 6.09 12.58
CA ILE A 275 -2.43 6.07 13.69
C ILE A 275 -1.35 7.13 13.43
N ASP A 276 -0.75 7.68 14.50
CA ASP A 276 0.33 8.67 14.36
C ASP A 276 1.66 8.00 13.97
N GLU A 277 2.61 8.79 13.43
CA GLU A 277 3.91 8.29 12.96
C GLU A 277 4.72 7.58 14.06
N ASP A 278 4.62 8.04 15.30
CA ASP A 278 5.31 7.48 16.47
C ASP A 278 4.59 6.25 17.05
N ASP A 279 3.38 5.94 16.60
CA ASP A 279 2.63 4.78 17.07
C ASP A 279 3.14 3.51 16.40
N LYS A 280 3.36 2.46 17.21
CA LYS A 280 3.64 1.14 16.63
C LYS A 280 2.37 0.58 16.01
N TRP A 281 2.48 0.09 14.78
CA TRP A 281 1.36 -0.44 14.01
C TRP A 281 0.69 -1.66 14.67
N ASP A 282 1.44 -2.42 15.48
CA ASP A 282 0.99 -3.62 16.19
C ASP A 282 0.61 -3.37 17.65
N ASP A 283 0.59 -2.11 18.11
CA ASP A 283 0.06 -1.71 19.40
C ASP A 283 -1.47 -1.55 19.31
N GLU A 284 -2.18 -2.59 19.77
CA GLU A 284 -3.65 -2.65 19.75
C GLU A 284 -4.30 -1.43 20.42
N SER A 285 -3.66 -0.85 21.47
CA SER A 285 -4.19 0.31 22.18
C SER A 285 -4.28 1.56 21.30
N LYS A 286 -3.54 1.62 20.20
CA LYS A 286 -3.48 2.74 19.26
C LYS A 286 -4.46 2.62 18.10
N TRP A 287 -4.97 1.42 17.82
CA TRP A 287 -5.85 1.18 16.67
C TRP A 287 -7.13 2.00 16.70
N ILE A 288 -7.62 2.35 17.90
CA ILE A 288 -8.80 3.21 18.07
C ILE A 288 -8.61 4.60 17.45
N LYS A 289 -7.37 5.12 17.33
CA LYS A 289 -7.08 6.39 16.68
C LYS A 289 -7.45 6.38 15.19
N ALA A 290 -7.13 5.27 14.53
CA ALA A 290 -7.49 5.06 13.12
C ALA A 290 -8.94 4.61 12.97
N CYS A 291 -9.42 3.71 13.83
CA CYS A 291 -10.71 3.08 13.74
C CYS A 291 -11.57 3.34 14.98
N PRO A 292 -12.17 4.55 15.13
CA PRO A 292 -13.01 4.88 16.30
C PRO A 292 -14.31 4.06 16.35
N ASN A 293 -14.62 3.28 15.33
CA ASN A 293 -15.72 2.31 15.28
C ASN A 293 -15.28 0.90 15.70
N LEU A 294 -14.09 0.74 16.28
CA LEU A 294 -13.61 -0.53 16.81
C LEU A 294 -14.52 -0.99 17.97
N GLY A 295 -15.00 -2.21 17.90
CA GLY A 295 -16.01 -2.74 18.83
C GLY A 295 -17.46 -2.37 18.49
N ILE A 296 -17.69 -1.52 17.46
CA ILE A 296 -19.03 -1.12 17.00
C ILE A 296 -19.32 -1.78 15.64
N THR A 297 -18.67 -1.29 14.58
CA THR A 297 -18.83 -1.83 13.21
C THR A 297 -17.63 -2.67 12.77
N VAL A 298 -16.49 -2.51 13.42
CA VAL A 298 -15.27 -3.30 13.20
C VAL A 298 -15.01 -4.14 14.44
N LYS A 299 -14.96 -5.45 14.29
CA LYS A 299 -14.67 -6.35 15.40
C LYS A 299 -13.18 -6.32 15.72
N LEU A 300 -12.85 -6.25 17.01
CA LEU A 300 -11.47 -6.28 17.48
C LEU A 300 -10.76 -7.58 17.07
N GLU A 301 -11.48 -8.70 17.10
CA GLU A 301 -10.95 -10.00 16.72
C GLU A 301 -10.51 -10.05 15.25
N ASP A 302 -11.32 -9.45 14.35
CA ASP A 302 -10.97 -9.37 12.93
C ASP A 302 -9.67 -8.54 12.73
N MET A 303 -9.51 -7.41 13.44
CA MET A 303 -8.28 -6.61 13.38
C MET A 303 -7.07 -7.35 13.97
N ARG A 304 -7.24 -8.12 15.04
CA ARG A 304 -6.17 -8.96 15.60
C ARG A 304 -5.71 -10.02 14.61
N GLN A 305 -6.65 -10.65 13.91
CA GLN A 305 -6.34 -11.62 12.88
C GLN A 305 -5.58 -10.96 11.70
N GLU A 306 -6.04 -9.81 11.22
CA GLU A 306 -5.34 -9.04 10.19
C GLU A 306 -3.92 -8.64 10.63
N ALA A 307 -3.74 -8.23 11.89
CA ALA A 307 -2.43 -7.88 12.45
C ALA A 307 -1.50 -9.11 12.58
N LEU A 308 -2.05 -10.28 12.91
CA LEU A 308 -1.29 -11.54 12.94
C LEU A 308 -0.78 -11.92 11.55
N GLU A 309 -1.62 -11.80 10.53
CA GLU A 309 -1.23 -12.01 9.13
C GLU A 309 -0.16 -11.00 8.69
N ALA A 310 -0.33 -9.73 9.08
CA ALA A 310 0.61 -8.65 8.80
C ALA A 310 2.02 -8.88 9.40
N ARG A 311 2.14 -9.57 10.53
CA ARG A 311 3.45 -9.94 11.10
C ARG A 311 4.21 -10.96 10.28
N ASN A 312 3.50 -11.78 9.51
CA ASN A 312 4.09 -12.91 8.79
C ASN A 312 4.22 -12.66 7.28
N ASP A 313 3.57 -11.61 6.73
CA ASP A 313 3.60 -11.30 5.31
C ASP A 313 3.64 -9.79 5.06
N ALA A 314 4.61 -9.37 4.26
CA ALA A 314 4.82 -7.96 3.94
C ALA A 314 3.66 -7.31 3.15
N GLY A 315 3.00 -8.08 2.27
CA GLY A 315 1.83 -7.63 1.54
C GLY A 315 0.64 -7.38 2.47
N SER A 316 0.42 -8.31 3.41
CA SER A 316 -0.59 -8.19 4.46
C SER A 316 -0.31 -7.02 5.41
N LEU A 317 0.96 -6.77 5.75
CA LEU A 317 1.35 -5.61 6.55
C LEU A 317 1.00 -4.29 5.86
N ASN A 318 1.30 -4.18 4.56
CA ASN A 318 0.95 -3.00 3.79
C ASN A 318 -0.58 -2.82 3.72
N ALA A 319 -1.31 -3.89 3.46
CA ALA A 319 -2.77 -3.87 3.42
C ALA A 319 -3.36 -3.46 4.77
N PHE A 320 -2.87 -4.00 5.88
CA PHE A 320 -3.29 -3.66 7.24
C PHE A 320 -3.02 -2.18 7.57
N LYS A 321 -1.78 -1.71 7.35
CA LYS A 321 -1.42 -0.31 7.55
C LYS A 321 -2.31 0.63 6.73
N ARG A 322 -2.57 0.29 5.48
CA ARG A 322 -3.29 1.15 4.54
C ARG A 322 -4.80 1.15 4.74
N TYR A 323 -5.40 -0.01 4.95
CA TYR A 323 -6.86 -0.15 4.96
C TYR A 323 -7.48 -0.17 6.36
N SER A 324 -6.75 -0.67 7.37
CA SER A 324 -7.24 -0.78 8.73
C SER A 324 -6.67 0.33 9.63
N LEU A 325 -5.38 0.68 9.48
CA LEU A 325 -4.74 1.78 10.21
C LEU A 325 -4.70 3.10 9.43
N ASN A 326 -5.09 3.07 8.16
CA ASN A 326 -5.26 4.23 7.28
C ASN A 326 -4.01 5.11 7.14
N VAL A 327 -2.83 4.51 7.20
CA VAL A 327 -1.53 5.18 7.02
C VAL A 327 -1.13 5.14 5.55
N ARG A 328 -0.57 6.23 5.05
CA ARG A 328 0.08 6.24 3.73
C ARG A 328 1.31 5.35 3.76
N VAL A 329 1.36 4.40 2.87
CA VAL A 329 2.51 3.50 2.69
C VAL A 329 2.85 3.43 1.21
N ASP A 330 4.11 3.22 0.90
CA ASP A 330 4.53 3.01 -0.49
C ASP A 330 3.79 1.80 -1.07
N ALA A 331 3.43 1.85 -2.34
CA ALA A 331 2.93 0.67 -3.04
C ALA A 331 4.08 -0.33 -3.07
N LEU A 332 3.93 -1.36 -2.28
CA LEU A 332 4.86 -2.47 -2.33
C LEU A 332 4.51 -3.29 -3.57
N GLU A 333 5.03 -2.91 -4.72
CA GLU A 333 5.18 -3.88 -5.80
C GLU A 333 6.17 -4.92 -5.30
N GLN A 334 5.64 -6.05 -4.85
CA GLN A 334 6.44 -7.25 -4.59
C GLN A 334 6.83 -7.77 -5.98
N PRO A 335 8.11 -7.62 -6.38
CA PRO A 335 8.51 -7.93 -7.77
C PRO A 335 8.37 -9.39 -8.13
N ILE A 336 8.42 -10.27 -7.12
CA ILE A 336 8.31 -11.70 -7.25
C ILE A 336 7.25 -12.17 -6.26
N ALA A 337 6.13 -12.66 -6.76
CA ALA A 337 5.07 -13.20 -5.91
C ALA A 337 5.59 -14.44 -5.15
N ALA A 338 5.20 -14.58 -3.88
CA ALA A 338 5.61 -15.74 -3.07
C ALA A 338 5.16 -17.08 -3.69
N ALA A 339 4.01 -17.08 -4.39
CA ALA A 339 3.51 -18.24 -5.12
C ALA A 339 4.41 -18.62 -6.31
N ASP A 340 4.88 -17.63 -7.09
CA ASP A 340 5.75 -17.86 -8.24
C ASP A 340 7.12 -18.38 -7.80
N TRP A 341 7.69 -17.79 -6.73
CA TRP A 341 8.92 -18.29 -6.13
C TRP A 341 8.73 -19.71 -5.59
N GLY A 342 7.64 -19.98 -4.86
CA GLY A 342 7.31 -21.30 -4.35
C GLY A 342 7.14 -22.36 -5.44
N ALA A 343 6.60 -21.99 -6.60
CA ALA A 343 6.45 -22.88 -7.75
C ALA A 343 7.79 -23.26 -8.42
N CYS A 344 8.87 -22.52 -8.13
CA CYS A 344 10.24 -22.81 -8.55
C CYS A 344 11.01 -23.69 -7.55
N ALA A 345 10.40 -24.06 -6.42
CA ALA A 345 11.04 -24.88 -5.41
C ALA A 345 11.03 -26.37 -5.78
N ARG A 346 12.14 -27.06 -5.54
CA ARG A 346 12.17 -28.53 -5.56
C ARG A 346 11.33 -29.09 -4.42
N PRO A 347 10.51 -30.13 -4.66
CA PRO A 347 9.78 -30.79 -3.58
C PRO A 347 10.72 -31.61 -2.70
N GLY A 348 10.57 -31.51 -1.38
CA GLY A 348 11.36 -32.29 -0.41
C GLY A 348 11.83 -31.47 0.79
N ASP A 349 12.61 -32.09 1.65
CA ASP A 349 13.25 -31.43 2.79
C ASP A 349 14.39 -30.50 2.31
N PRO A 350 14.37 -29.20 2.63
CA PRO A 350 15.36 -28.25 2.12
C PRO A 350 16.81 -28.58 2.51
N VAL A 351 17.05 -29.16 3.69
CA VAL A 351 18.40 -29.56 4.15
C VAL A 351 18.96 -30.67 3.27
N GLN A 352 18.14 -31.68 3.01
CA GLN A 352 18.54 -32.82 2.16
C GLN A 352 18.70 -32.36 0.71
N LEU A 353 17.76 -31.52 0.19
CA LEU A 353 17.82 -31.00 -1.17
C LEU A 353 19.09 -30.19 -1.43
N ARG A 354 19.54 -29.39 -0.46
CA ARG A 354 20.79 -28.64 -0.54
C ARG A 354 22.01 -29.55 -0.60
N ALA A 355 22.05 -30.57 0.28
CA ALA A 355 23.15 -31.56 0.28
C ALA A 355 23.21 -32.30 -1.07
N ASP A 356 22.08 -32.75 -1.61
CA ASP A 356 21.97 -33.40 -2.91
C ASP A 356 22.43 -32.50 -4.04
N SER A 357 22.05 -31.20 -4.01
CA SER A 357 22.47 -30.23 -5.01
C SER A 357 23.97 -30.01 -5.01
N LEU A 358 24.60 -29.86 -3.84
CA LEU A 358 26.04 -29.68 -3.73
C LEU A 358 26.80 -30.91 -4.28
N ALA A 359 26.29 -32.12 -4.05
CA ALA A 359 26.86 -33.35 -4.56
C ALA A 359 26.65 -33.52 -6.07
N THR A 360 25.44 -33.35 -6.57
CA THR A 360 25.06 -33.61 -7.97
C THR A 360 25.60 -32.57 -8.94
N LEU A 361 25.81 -31.32 -8.47
CA LEU A 361 26.35 -30.25 -9.29
C LEU A 361 27.88 -30.11 -9.23
N ALA A 362 28.57 -31.00 -8.50
CA ALA A 362 30.03 -31.00 -8.40
C ALA A 362 30.69 -31.05 -9.80
N GLY A 363 31.72 -30.24 -10.01
CA GLY A 363 32.44 -30.10 -11.29
C GLY A 363 31.70 -29.25 -12.35
N ARG A 364 30.48 -28.81 -12.06
CA ARG A 364 29.71 -27.99 -13.03
C ARG A 364 30.19 -26.54 -13.09
N ILE A 365 30.00 -25.95 -14.24
CA ILE A 365 30.17 -24.51 -14.45
C ILE A 365 29.13 -23.77 -13.62
N CYS A 366 29.58 -22.73 -12.92
CA CYS A 366 28.67 -21.80 -12.22
C CYS A 366 29.18 -20.35 -12.26
N PHE A 367 28.27 -19.45 -11.99
CA PHE A 367 28.50 -18.02 -11.80
C PHE A 367 28.18 -17.67 -10.33
N VAL A 368 29.03 -16.87 -9.74
CA VAL A 368 28.92 -16.53 -8.31
C VAL A 368 28.76 -15.01 -8.16
N ALA A 369 27.92 -14.59 -7.25
CA ALA A 369 27.87 -13.20 -6.83
C ALA A 369 27.87 -13.07 -5.30
N LEU A 370 28.49 -11.97 -4.85
CA LEU A 370 28.59 -11.58 -3.44
C LEU A 370 27.88 -10.24 -3.21
N ASP A 371 26.99 -10.21 -2.24
CA ASP A 371 26.47 -8.99 -1.63
C ASP A 371 26.80 -9.00 -0.14
N LEU A 372 27.62 -8.03 0.29
CA LEU A 372 28.21 -7.98 1.62
C LEU A 372 27.63 -6.88 2.47
N ALA A 373 27.58 -7.12 3.77
CA ALA A 373 27.19 -6.15 4.78
C ALA A 373 28.26 -6.02 5.87
N LEU A 374 28.35 -4.85 6.50
CA LEU A 374 29.39 -4.56 7.51
C LEU A 374 28.98 -4.97 8.92
N THR A 375 27.80 -4.56 9.41
CA THR A 375 27.47 -4.68 10.85
C THR A 375 26.14 -5.34 11.15
N ASP A 376 25.04 -4.86 10.59
CA ASP A 376 23.70 -5.28 10.99
C ASP A 376 22.95 -6.09 9.93
N ASP A 377 23.52 -6.26 8.77
CA ASP A 377 22.93 -6.99 7.66
C ASP A 377 23.51 -8.39 7.51
N THR A 378 22.78 -9.25 6.78
CA THR A 378 23.31 -10.52 6.33
C THR A 378 24.29 -10.29 5.19
N SER A 379 25.36 -11.10 5.11
CA SER A 379 26.18 -11.20 3.90
C SER A 379 25.75 -12.44 3.13
N ALA A 380 25.67 -12.33 1.82
CA ALA A 380 25.18 -13.41 0.96
C ALA A 380 26.13 -13.72 -0.21
N LEU A 381 26.19 -15.00 -0.55
CA LEU A 381 26.80 -15.53 -1.75
C LEU A 381 25.76 -16.39 -2.47
N ALA A 382 25.55 -16.16 -3.76
CA ALA A 382 24.70 -17.00 -4.58
C ALA A 382 25.51 -17.72 -5.66
N LEU A 383 25.39 -19.06 -5.71
CA LEU A 383 25.84 -19.86 -6.84
C LEU A 383 24.70 -20.01 -7.84
N LEU A 384 24.96 -19.71 -9.10
CA LEU A 384 24.02 -19.92 -10.19
C LEU A 384 24.62 -20.86 -11.23
N PHE A 385 23.92 -21.96 -11.49
CA PHE A 385 24.30 -22.97 -12.46
C PHE A 385 23.44 -22.86 -13.72
N PRO A 386 24.05 -22.68 -14.91
CA PRO A 386 23.30 -22.67 -16.16
C PRO A 386 22.74 -24.06 -16.50
N PRO A 387 21.64 -24.11 -17.27
CA PRO A 387 21.11 -25.38 -17.79
C PRO A 387 22.13 -26.08 -18.68
N MET A 388 22.21 -27.41 -18.61
CA MET A 388 23.06 -28.25 -19.45
C MET A 388 22.24 -29.35 -20.15
N GLU A 389 22.75 -29.85 -21.27
CA GLU A 389 22.07 -30.85 -22.13
C GLU A 389 21.56 -32.10 -21.34
N ASN A 390 22.25 -32.51 -20.30
CA ASN A 390 21.90 -33.68 -19.48
C ASN A 390 21.04 -33.35 -18.25
N ASP A 391 20.64 -32.10 -18.06
CA ASP A 391 19.79 -31.73 -16.94
C ASP A 391 18.36 -32.27 -17.13
N PRO A 392 17.64 -32.56 -16.03
CA PRO A 392 16.25 -32.94 -16.11
C PRO A 392 15.42 -31.86 -16.82
N VAL A 393 14.63 -32.31 -17.79
CA VAL A 393 13.68 -31.44 -18.49
C VAL A 393 12.40 -31.40 -17.68
N LEU A 394 12.00 -30.21 -17.26
CA LEU A 394 10.73 -29.97 -16.62
C LEU A 394 9.68 -29.65 -17.69
N MET A 395 8.52 -30.28 -17.61
CA MET A 395 7.38 -29.96 -18.45
C MET A 395 6.54 -28.91 -17.72
N ILE A 396 6.48 -27.71 -18.24
CA ILE A 396 5.81 -26.57 -17.61
C ILE A 396 4.65 -26.12 -18.50
N MET A 397 3.50 -25.85 -17.89
CA MET A 397 2.37 -25.22 -18.58
C MET A 397 2.76 -23.79 -18.99
N ASP A 398 2.41 -23.39 -20.19
CA ASP A 398 2.58 -22.01 -20.62
C ASP A 398 1.65 -21.04 -19.87
N ASP A 399 1.83 -19.75 -20.09
CA ASP A 399 1.07 -18.70 -19.39
C ASP A 399 -0.46 -18.75 -19.68
N GLY A 400 -0.89 -19.48 -20.70
CA GLY A 400 -2.31 -19.72 -21.04
C GLY A 400 -2.86 -21.03 -20.48
N GLY A 401 -2.01 -21.92 -19.94
CA GLY A 401 -2.41 -23.22 -19.40
C GLY A 401 -2.76 -24.27 -20.43
N GLU A 402 -2.46 -24.03 -21.72
CA GLU A 402 -2.88 -24.88 -22.85
C GLU A 402 -1.76 -25.78 -23.38
N VAL A 403 -0.49 -25.39 -23.23
CA VAL A 403 0.65 -26.10 -23.82
C VAL A 403 1.73 -26.41 -22.79
N LEU A 404 2.16 -27.68 -22.74
CA LEU A 404 3.34 -28.10 -21.98
C LEU A 404 4.61 -27.81 -22.79
N ARG A 405 5.52 -26.97 -22.24
CA ARG A 405 6.83 -26.72 -22.84
C ARG A 405 7.95 -27.36 -22.04
N PRO A 406 8.96 -27.93 -22.69
CA PRO A 406 10.14 -28.45 -22.01
C PRO A 406 11.05 -27.29 -21.58
N VAL A 407 11.49 -27.30 -20.32
CA VAL A 407 12.43 -26.31 -19.77
C VAL A 407 13.54 -27.03 -19.02
N GLN A 408 14.77 -26.60 -19.25
CA GLN A 408 15.91 -26.94 -18.41
C GLN A 408 16.24 -25.72 -17.53
N PRO A 409 16.00 -25.81 -16.20
CA PRO A 409 16.06 -24.64 -15.35
C PRO A 409 17.48 -24.27 -14.93
N TRP A 410 17.69 -22.97 -14.68
CA TRP A 410 18.80 -22.45 -13.90
C TRP A 410 18.69 -22.95 -12.47
N ARG A 411 19.80 -23.27 -11.81
CA ARG A 411 19.79 -23.73 -10.40
C ARG A 411 20.50 -22.73 -9.52
N ILE A 412 19.85 -22.36 -8.39
CA ILE A 412 20.38 -21.39 -7.43
C ILE A 412 20.64 -22.09 -6.09
N ILE A 413 21.86 -21.88 -5.54
CA ILE A 413 22.22 -22.31 -4.18
C ILE A 413 22.81 -21.10 -3.44
N PRO A 414 22.14 -20.59 -2.39
CA PRO A 414 22.62 -19.46 -1.60
C PRO A 414 23.46 -19.92 -0.41
N PHE A 415 24.28 -19.01 0.10
CA PHE A 415 24.99 -19.09 1.38
C PHE A 415 24.88 -17.77 2.12
N PHE A 416 24.67 -17.82 3.42
CA PHE A 416 24.44 -16.64 4.25
C PHE A 416 25.34 -16.62 5.48
N TRP A 417 25.77 -15.42 5.88
CA TRP A 417 26.54 -15.16 7.08
C TRP A 417 25.96 -14.01 7.89
N ILE A 418 26.09 -14.11 9.22
CA ILE A 418 25.68 -13.08 10.17
C ILE A 418 26.64 -13.10 11.37
N PRO A 419 26.96 -11.95 12.02
CA PRO A 419 27.72 -11.93 13.26
C PRO A 419 27.01 -12.67 14.39
N ALA A 420 27.77 -13.48 15.18
CA ALA A 420 27.21 -14.34 16.23
C ALA A 420 26.67 -13.56 17.44
N ASP A 421 27.37 -12.48 17.85
CA ASP A 421 27.13 -11.82 19.14
C ASP A 421 25.73 -11.22 19.30
N ASN A 422 25.04 -10.94 18.19
CA ASN A 422 23.76 -10.21 18.21
C ASN A 422 22.58 -11.06 17.71
N ILE A 423 22.75 -12.37 17.53
CA ILE A 423 21.71 -13.18 16.86
C ILE A 423 20.42 -13.25 17.67
N LEU A 424 20.49 -13.40 18.99
CA LEU A 424 19.31 -13.46 19.87
C LEU A 424 18.64 -12.10 20.00
N ASP A 425 19.40 -11.02 20.14
CA ASP A 425 18.86 -9.65 20.15
C ASP A 425 18.11 -9.32 18.84
N ARG A 426 18.59 -9.86 17.72
CA ARG A 426 17.96 -9.70 16.42
C ARG A 426 16.70 -10.54 16.27
N VAL A 427 16.68 -11.76 16.79
CA VAL A 427 15.47 -12.59 16.85
C VAL A 427 14.38 -11.87 17.64
N GLU A 428 14.72 -11.29 18.79
CA GLU A 428 13.76 -10.53 19.61
C GLU A 428 13.31 -9.23 18.94
N LYS A 429 14.26 -8.49 18.37
CA LYS A 429 13.99 -7.17 17.79
C LYS A 429 13.23 -7.24 16.46
N HIS A 430 13.60 -8.17 15.59
CA HIS A 430 13.07 -8.27 14.24
C HIS A 430 12.02 -9.38 14.07
N GLN A 431 11.85 -10.26 15.06
CA GLN A 431 10.97 -11.44 15.01
C GLN A 431 11.28 -12.38 13.82
N VAL A 432 12.57 -12.43 13.41
CA VAL A 432 13.08 -13.27 12.33
C VAL A 432 13.82 -14.46 12.94
N PRO A 433 13.55 -15.72 12.53
CA PRO A 433 14.08 -16.93 13.17
C PRO A 433 15.54 -17.25 12.74
N TYR A 434 16.47 -16.30 12.95
CA TYR A 434 17.87 -16.45 12.58
C TYR A 434 18.55 -17.62 13.31
N ASP A 435 18.18 -17.87 14.55
CA ASP A 435 18.63 -19.00 15.37
C ASP A 435 18.20 -20.35 14.77
N THR A 436 16.94 -20.47 14.39
CA THR A 436 16.41 -21.66 13.72
C THR A 436 17.13 -21.92 12.39
N TRP A 437 17.35 -20.91 11.58
CA TRP A 437 18.07 -21.05 10.30
C TRP A 437 19.55 -21.41 10.48
N ARG A 438 20.19 -20.90 11.54
CA ARG A 438 21.54 -21.30 11.93
C ARG A 438 21.56 -22.80 12.29
N ASP A 439 20.65 -23.23 13.15
CA ASP A 439 20.61 -24.61 13.65
C ASP A 439 20.27 -25.62 12.54
N GLN A 440 19.53 -25.19 11.53
CA GLN A 440 19.26 -25.97 10.32
C GLN A 440 20.39 -25.91 9.27
N GLY A 441 21.42 -25.08 9.47
CA GLY A 441 22.57 -24.96 8.56
C GLY A 441 22.35 -24.05 7.34
N PHE A 442 21.27 -23.25 7.30
CA PHE A 442 21.02 -22.27 6.22
C PHE A 442 21.71 -20.93 6.46
N LEU A 443 22.06 -20.63 7.70
CA LEU A 443 22.74 -19.40 8.10
C LEU A 443 23.99 -19.74 8.89
N THR A 444 25.14 -19.20 8.49
CA THR A 444 26.42 -19.39 9.18
C THR A 444 26.72 -18.18 10.07
N THR A 445 27.08 -18.40 11.32
CA THR A 445 27.51 -17.32 12.20
C THR A 445 29.02 -17.13 12.13
N THR A 446 29.47 -15.85 12.07
CA THR A 446 30.89 -15.49 12.21
C THR A 446 31.15 -14.93 13.61
N PRO A 447 32.33 -15.14 14.21
CA PRO A 447 32.65 -14.64 15.55
C PRO A 447 32.58 -13.10 15.63
N GLY A 448 32.12 -12.57 16.78
CA GLY A 448 32.11 -11.14 17.07
C GLY A 448 30.87 -10.40 16.57
N LYS A 449 30.94 -9.05 16.58
CA LYS A 449 29.84 -8.12 16.26
C LYS A 449 29.79 -7.71 14.79
N VAL A 450 30.80 -8.04 14.01
CA VAL A 450 30.95 -7.67 12.60
C VAL A 450 31.17 -8.93 11.80
N THR A 451 30.62 -9.01 10.59
CA THR A 451 30.82 -10.17 9.72
C THR A 451 32.31 -10.36 9.41
N ASP A 452 32.85 -11.52 9.76
CA ASP A 452 34.22 -11.86 9.46
C ASP A 452 34.34 -12.39 8.02
N TYR A 453 34.95 -11.58 7.17
CA TYR A 453 35.11 -11.90 5.75
C TYR A 453 36.10 -13.04 5.49
N ASP A 454 36.92 -13.47 6.47
CA ASP A 454 37.78 -14.63 6.33
C ASP A 454 36.98 -15.93 6.26
N PHE A 455 35.86 -16.01 6.99
CA PHE A 455 34.93 -17.15 6.88
C PHE A 455 34.29 -17.20 5.48
N ILE A 456 33.91 -16.05 4.91
CA ILE A 456 33.33 -15.99 3.55
C ILE A 456 34.38 -16.37 2.51
N ALA A 457 35.62 -15.86 2.65
CA ALA A 457 36.73 -16.22 1.75
C ALA A 457 37.04 -17.72 1.79
N ALA A 458 37.12 -18.32 2.98
CA ALA A 458 37.34 -19.72 3.15
C ALA A 458 36.26 -20.59 2.50
N CYS A 459 34.99 -20.25 2.74
CA CYS A 459 33.85 -20.92 2.11
C CYS A 459 33.92 -20.83 0.57
N PHE A 460 34.13 -19.62 0.01
CA PHE A 460 34.26 -19.43 -1.42
C PHE A 460 35.42 -20.29 -2.01
N LEU A 461 36.55 -20.34 -1.35
CA LEU A 461 37.73 -21.13 -1.82
C LEU A 461 37.42 -22.63 -1.82
N GLU A 462 36.72 -23.15 -0.80
CA GLU A 462 36.27 -24.55 -0.80
C GLU A 462 35.26 -24.79 -1.95
N LEU A 463 34.29 -23.92 -2.14
CA LEU A 463 33.35 -24.02 -3.26
C LEU A 463 34.04 -23.97 -4.63
N SER A 464 35.14 -23.21 -4.76
CA SER A 464 35.95 -23.14 -5.99
C SER A 464 36.73 -24.40 -6.31
N LYS A 465 36.91 -25.31 -5.33
CA LYS A 465 37.48 -26.65 -5.54
C LYS A 465 36.42 -27.64 -6.03
N ILE A 466 35.17 -27.42 -5.63
CA ILE A 466 34.03 -28.30 -5.95
C ILE A 466 33.45 -27.95 -7.33
N PHE A 467 33.32 -26.65 -7.64
CA PHE A 467 32.66 -26.16 -8.83
C PHE A 467 33.62 -25.40 -9.76
N ASP A 468 33.33 -25.41 -11.08
CA ASP A 468 34.07 -24.59 -12.05
C ASP A 468 33.47 -23.16 -12.06
N ILE A 469 33.90 -22.33 -11.11
CA ILE A 469 33.43 -20.96 -11.01
C ILE A 469 34.01 -20.14 -12.16
N ARG A 470 33.16 -19.71 -13.11
CA ARG A 470 33.56 -18.93 -14.28
C ARG A 470 33.72 -17.46 -13.97
N GLU A 471 32.83 -16.91 -13.17
CA GLU A 471 32.91 -15.54 -12.72
C GLU A 471 32.50 -15.39 -11.25
N LEU A 472 33.18 -14.50 -10.55
CA LEU A 472 32.83 -13.98 -9.23
C LEU A 472 32.46 -12.50 -9.37
N ALA A 473 31.18 -12.17 -9.33
CA ALA A 473 30.68 -10.79 -9.33
C ALA A 473 30.62 -10.24 -7.91
N TYR A 474 30.97 -8.98 -7.73
CA TYR A 474 30.97 -8.32 -6.43
C TYR A 474 30.74 -6.82 -6.52
N ASP A 475 30.14 -6.22 -5.48
CA ASP A 475 30.09 -4.77 -5.34
C ASP A 475 31.44 -4.23 -4.82
N PRO A 476 32.12 -3.36 -5.57
CA PRO A 476 33.40 -2.80 -5.16
C PRO A 476 33.34 -1.92 -3.90
N ALA A 477 32.16 -1.46 -3.49
CA ALA A 477 32.02 -0.58 -2.32
C ALA A 477 32.46 -1.26 -1.01
N LEU A 478 32.15 -2.56 -0.83
CA LEU A 478 32.42 -3.27 0.43
C LEU A 478 33.39 -4.46 0.29
N ALA A 479 33.47 -5.08 -0.89
CA ALA A 479 34.12 -6.39 -1.05
C ALA A 479 35.62 -6.35 -1.39
N ASN A 480 36.26 -5.18 -1.54
CA ASN A 480 37.65 -5.08 -1.99
C ASN A 480 38.64 -5.86 -1.11
N GLY A 481 38.45 -5.86 0.22
CA GLY A 481 39.29 -6.60 1.17
C GLY A 481 39.17 -8.12 1.00
N LEU A 482 37.93 -8.60 0.88
CA LEU A 482 37.61 -10.01 0.65
C LEU A 482 38.17 -10.50 -0.69
N ILE A 483 37.97 -9.73 -1.75
CA ILE A 483 38.47 -10.08 -3.09
C ILE A 483 40.00 -10.17 -3.11
N LYS A 484 40.71 -9.25 -2.43
CA LYS A 484 42.16 -9.32 -2.30
C LYS A 484 42.60 -10.63 -1.66
N LYS A 485 41.92 -11.11 -0.59
CA LYS A 485 42.20 -12.39 0.06
C LYS A 485 41.93 -13.58 -0.86
N ILE A 486 40.83 -13.59 -1.58
CA ILE A 486 40.47 -14.63 -2.54
C ILE A 486 41.55 -14.75 -3.64
N LEU A 487 42.02 -13.62 -4.19
CA LEU A 487 43.07 -13.60 -5.19
C LEU A 487 44.42 -14.04 -4.67
N GLN A 488 44.79 -13.67 -3.43
CA GLN A 488 46.02 -14.11 -2.77
C GLN A 488 46.05 -15.62 -2.53
N ASN A 489 44.87 -16.24 -2.40
CA ASN A 489 44.73 -17.70 -2.23
C ASN A 489 44.52 -18.44 -3.56
N GLY A 490 44.88 -17.85 -4.69
CA GLY A 490 45.04 -18.52 -5.97
C GLY A 490 43.83 -18.49 -6.91
N PHE A 491 42.75 -17.81 -6.57
CA PHE A 491 41.64 -17.63 -7.53
C PHE A 491 42.05 -16.68 -8.68
N LYS A 492 41.64 -16.99 -9.89
CA LYS A 492 42.10 -16.28 -11.09
C LYS A 492 41.48 -14.88 -11.19
N LYS A 493 42.34 -13.88 -11.40
CA LYS A 493 41.95 -12.46 -11.46
C LYS A 493 41.00 -12.16 -12.66
N ASP A 494 41.17 -12.84 -13.78
CA ASP A 494 40.33 -12.71 -14.97
C ASP A 494 38.90 -13.24 -14.78
N ARG A 495 38.65 -13.99 -13.72
CA ARG A 495 37.33 -14.46 -13.33
C ARG A 495 36.62 -13.56 -12.30
N VAL A 496 37.22 -12.46 -11.89
CA VAL A 496 36.66 -11.53 -10.91
C VAL A 496 36.10 -10.30 -11.59
N VAL A 497 34.79 -10.05 -11.45
CA VAL A 497 34.06 -9.01 -12.15
C VAL A 497 33.45 -8.01 -11.18
N LYS A 498 33.71 -6.73 -11.38
CA LYS A 498 33.07 -5.66 -10.62
C LYS A 498 31.63 -5.47 -11.12
N PHE A 499 30.70 -5.53 -10.22
CA PHE A 499 29.29 -5.28 -10.47
C PHE A 499 28.83 -4.11 -9.61
N ALA A 500 28.97 -2.87 -10.10
CA ALA A 500 28.51 -1.71 -9.37
C ALA A 500 26.98 -1.71 -9.22
N GLN A 501 26.49 -1.48 -8.03
CA GLN A 501 25.05 -1.48 -7.71
C GLN A 501 24.39 -0.18 -8.21
N THR A 502 24.19 -0.08 -9.52
CA THR A 502 23.56 1.05 -10.21
C THR A 502 22.33 0.62 -10.99
N MET A 503 21.39 1.53 -11.21
CA MET A 503 20.18 1.24 -11.99
C MET A 503 20.49 0.69 -13.39
N LEU A 504 21.54 1.20 -14.03
CA LEU A 504 21.91 0.75 -15.36
C LEU A 504 22.34 -0.72 -15.38
N ASN A 505 23.12 -1.16 -14.37
CA ASN A 505 23.60 -2.53 -14.28
C ASN A 505 22.50 -3.52 -13.85
N TYR A 506 21.52 -3.04 -13.07
CA TYR A 506 20.44 -3.90 -12.56
C TYR A 506 19.21 -4.00 -13.46
N ALA A 507 18.95 -2.99 -14.30
CA ALA A 507 17.67 -2.87 -15.02
C ALA A 507 17.33 -4.12 -15.85
N ALA A 508 18.26 -4.62 -16.65
CA ALA A 508 18.05 -5.85 -17.43
C ALA A 508 18.06 -7.10 -16.54
N PRO A 509 19.06 -7.34 -15.66
CA PRO A 509 19.06 -8.49 -14.77
C PRO A 509 17.82 -8.64 -13.90
N CYS A 510 17.28 -7.55 -13.35
CA CYS A 510 16.05 -7.58 -12.55
C CYS A 510 14.84 -8.06 -13.36
N GLY A 511 14.62 -7.47 -14.53
CA GLY A 511 13.51 -7.84 -15.41
C GLY A 511 13.62 -9.28 -15.92
N ASP A 512 14.84 -9.69 -16.29
CA ASP A 512 15.11 -11.04 -16.80
C ASP A 512 14.94 -12.11 -15.72
N PHE A 513 15.39 -11.83 -14.48
CA PHE A 513 15.25 -12.74 -13.36
C PHE A 513 13.78 -12.94 -12.97
N VAL A 514 12.99 -11.86 -12.90
CA VAL A 514 11.55 -11.94 -12.64
C VAL A 514 10.86 -12.78 -13.73
N ARG A 515 11.17 -12.52 -15.02
CA ARG A 515 10.60 -13.31 -16.13
C ARG A 515 10.96 -14.79 -16.03
N ALA A 516 12.22 -15.11 -15.69
CA ALA A 516 12.67 -16.49 -15.54
C ALA A 516 11.91 -17.21 -14.40
N ILE A 517 11.63 -16.52 -13.28
CA ILE A 517 10.84 -17.08 -12.19
C ILE A 517 9.39 -17.29 -12.62
N SER A 518 8.74 -16.29 -13.21
CA SER A 518 7.34 -16.40 -13.68
C SER A 518 7.19 -17.54 -14.71
N ARG A 519 8.22 -17.78 -15.54
CA ARG A 519 8.27 -18.88 -16.50
C ARG A 519 8.75 -20.20 -15.91
N ARG A 520 9.03 -20.27 -14.62
CA ARG A 520 9.58 -21.44 -13.94
C ARG A 520 10.89 -21.96 -14.56
N GLU A 521 11.70 -21.05 -15.09
CA GLU A 521 13.02 -21.32 -15.66
C GLU A 521 14.13 -21.31 -14.61
N VAL A 522 13.78 -21.13 -13.34
CA VAL A 522 14.67 -21.18 -12.18
C VAL A 522 14.21 -22.32 -11.27
N LEU A 523 15.17 -23.03 -10.67
CA LEU A 523 14.93 -24.09 -9.69
C LEU A 523 15.81 -23.85 -8.47
N HIS A 524 15.24 -23.98 -7.25
CA HIS A 524 15.95 -23.81 -5.99
C HIS A 524 15.54 -24.87 -4.96
N ASP A 525 16.34 -25.03 -3.92
CA ASP A 525 16.20 -26.07 -2.91
C ASP A 525 15.33 -25.64 -1.72
N ALA A 526 14.38 -24.72 -1.93
CA ALA A 526 13.47 -24.20 -0.92
C ALA A 526 14.16 -23.58 0.31
N ASP A 527 15.38 -23.01 0.14
CA ASP A 527 16.12 -22.35 1.21
C ASP A 527 15.25 -21.28 1.91
N PRO A 528 15.04 -21.40 3.25
CA PRO A 528 14.11 -20.52 3.96
C PRO A 528 14.62 -19.08 4.07
N VAL A 529 15.94 -18.85 4.14
CA VAL A 529 16.54 -17.52 4.21
C VAL A 529 16.37 -16.80 2.86
N LEU A 530 16.69 -17.49 1.75
CA LEU A 530 16.51 -16.91 0.42
C LEU A 530 15.03 -16.64 0.12
N ARG A 531 14.14 -17.56 0.48
CA ARG A 531 12.69 -17.37 0.34
C ARG A 531 12.22 -16.11 1.06
N TRP A 532 12.63 -15.93 2.33
CA TRP A 532 12.31 -14.74 3.11
C TRP A 532 12.86 -13.47 2.46
N GLN A 533 14.09 -13.46 1.97
CA GLN A 533 14.70 -12.30 1.32
C GLN A 533 14.06 -11.96 -0.02
N ILE A 534 13.65 -12.94 -0.81
CA ILE A 534 12.90 -12.73 -2.06
C ILE A 534 11.53 -12.09 -1.78
N THR A 535 10.85 -12.50 -0.71
CA THR A 535 9.55 -11.88 -0.35
C THR A 535 9.69 -10.45 0.17
N ASN A 536 10.86 -10.10 0.71
CA ASN A 536 11.17 -8.74 1.15
C ASN A 536 11.68 -7.82 0.01
N LEU A 537 12.03 -8.38 -1.13
CA LEU A 537 12.58 -7.62 -2.26
C LEU A 537 11.61 -6.51 -2.72
N ARG A 538 12.15 -5.31 -2.93
CA ARG A 538 11.44 -4.15 -3.47
C ARG A 538 12.29 -3.48 -4.55
N TRP A 539 11.61 -2.80 -5.49
CA TRP A 539 12.29 -2.02 -6.52
C TRP A 539 12.28 -0.54 -6.22
N ILE A 540 13.41 0.11 -6.48
CA ILE A 540 13.42 1.53 -6.81
C ILE A 540 13.31 1.67 -8.32
N LYS A 541 12.44 2.57 -8.79
CA LYS A 541 12.21 2.86 -10.20
C LYS A 541 12.51 4.32 -10.45
N ASN A 542 13.28 4.62 -11.49
CA ASN A 542 13.52 5.99 -11.90
C ASN A 542 12.45 6.48 -12.90
N HIS A 543 12.53 7.75 -13.28
CA HIS A 543 11.60 8.40 -14.22
C HIS A 543 11.63 7.81 -15.63
N THR A 544 12.68 7.07 -16.02
CA THR A 544 12.79 6.37 -17.30
C THR A 544 12.30 4.92 -17.24
N GLY A 545 11.84 4.46 -16.07
CA GLY A 545 11.32 3.10 -15.87
C GLY A 545 12.38 2.05 -15.55
N LEU A 546 13.67 2.42 -15.41
CA LEU A 546 14.72 1.50 -14.96
C LEU A 546 14.50 1.11 -13.49
N ILE A 547 14.74 -0.16 -13.17
CA ILE A 547 14.53 -0.75 -11.85
C ILE A 547 15.83 -1.30 -11.27
N MET A 548 15.95 -1.26 -9.93
CA MET A 548 17.00 -1.96 -9.17
C MET A 548 16.48 -2.35 -7.78
N PRO A 549 17.12 -3.31 -7.08
CA PRO A 549 16.78 -3.61 -5.69
C PRO A 549 16.90 -2.38 -4.79
N ASP A 550 15.91 -2.15 -3.93
CA ASP A 550 15.87 -1.03 -2.98
C ASP A 550 16.06 -1.54 -1.55
N LYS A 551 17.29 -1.46 -1.03
CA LYS A 551 17.61 -1.86 0.35
C LYS A 551 16.97 -0.96 1.41
N LEU A 552 16.61 0.29 1.07
CA LEU A 552 16.00 1.24 2.01
C LEU A 552 14.49 1.03 2.15
N LYS A 553 13.83 0.66 1.05
CA LYS A 553 12.38 0.39 1.04
C LYS A 553 12.04 -1.07 1.33
N SER A 554 12.99 -1.97 1.25
CA SER A 554 12.80 -3.36 1.66
C SER A 554 12.58 -3.41 3.17
N ILE A 555 11.52 -4.10 3.60
CA ILE A 555 11.10 -4.15 5.00
C ILE A 555 12.19 -4.79 5.86
N GLU A 556 12.88 -5.79 5.28
CA GLU A 556 13.94 -6.56 5.89
C GLU A 556 15.06 -6.82 4.88
N LYS A 557 16.02 -7.66 5.22
CA LYS A 557 17.23 -7.95 4.43
C LYS A 557 16.91 -8.62 3.10
N ILE A 558 17.69 -8.26 2.06
CA ILE A 558 17.53 -8.77 0.68
C ILE A 558 18.85 -9.20 0.02
N ASP A 559 19.93 -9.33 0.76
CA ASP A 559 21.28 -9.54 0.22
C ASP A 559 21.40 -10.79 -0.66
N GLY A 560 20.74 -11.90 -0.31
CA GLY A 560 20.69 -13.10 -1.15
C GLY A 560 19.86 -12.95 -2.41
N ALA A 561 18.78 -12.16 -2.37
CA ALA A 561 18.02 -11.80 -3.55
C ALA A 561 18.88 -10.95 -4.51
N VAL A 562 19.59 -9.96 -3.97
CA VAL A 562 20.54 -9.10 -4.70
C VAL A 562 21.67 -9.94 -5.31
N ALA A 563 22.31 -10.81 -4.53
CA ALA A 563 23.34 -11.71 -5.04
C ALA A 563 22.82 -12.65 -6.13
N SER A 564 21.59 -13.19 -5.99
CA SER A 564 20.97 -14.04 -7.02
C SER A 564 20.74 -13.29 -8.34
N ILE A 565 20.26 -12.05 -8.28
CA ILE A 565 20.05 -11.20 -9.45
C ILE A 565 21.39 -10.86 -10.12
N MET A 566 22.42 -10.53 -9.33
CA MET A 566 23.76 -10.24 -9.85
C MET A 566 24.35 -11.48 -10.55
N ALA A 567 24.26 -12.66 -9.95
CA ALA A 567 24.74 -13.91 -10.54
C ALA A 567 23.99 -14.22 -11.84
N TYR A 568 22.67 -14.05 -11.86
CA TYR A 568 21.83 -14.26 -13.05
C TYR A 568 22.20 -13.28 -14.18
N GLY A 569 22.36 -11.99 -13.85
CA GLY A 569 22.75 -10.97 -14.82
C GLY A 569 24.14 -11.23 -15.43
N ARG A 570 25.09 -11.77 -14.64
CA ARG A 570 26.40 -12.16 -15.21
C ARG A 570 26.33 -13.43 -16.05
N ALA A 571 25.58 -14.42 -15.59
CA ALA A 571 25.42 -15.66 -16.35
C ALA A 571 24.74 -15.44 -17.71
N THR A 572 23.77 -14.55 -17.79
CA THR A 572 23.03 -14.22 -19.04
C THR A 572 23.72 -13.13 -19.87
N HIS A 573 24.84 -12.56 -19.40
CA HIS A 573 25.57 -11.53 -20.13
C HIS A 573 26.08 -12.06 -21.49
N PRO A 574 26.02 -11.26 -22.58
CA PRO A 574 26.46 -11.70 -23.91
C PRO A 574 27.88 -12.27 -23.98
N ASP A 575 28.80 -11.77 -23.14
CA ASP A 575 30.19 -12.26 -23.07
C ASP A 575 30.25 -13.74 -22.64
N ASN A 576 29.26 -14.19 -21.83
CA ASN A 576 29.19 -15.53 -21.27
C ASN A 576 28.31 -16.48 -22.08
N ALA A 577 27.57 -15.98 -23.08
CA ALA A 577 26.66 -16.78 -23.89
C ALA A 577 27.35 -17.98 -24.56
N LYS A 578 28.61 -17.85 -25.01
CA LYS A 578 29.40 -18.93 -25.61
C LYS A 578 29.79 -20.02 -24.60
N LEU A 579 29.84 -19.72 -23.31
CA LEU A 579 30.17 -20.68 -22.25
C LEU A 579 28.98 -21.57 -21.88
N ILE A 580 27.77 -21.10 -22.18
CA ILE A 580 26.49 -21.73 -21.81
C ILE A 580 25.89 -22.47 -23.01
N ALA A 581 26.20 -22.04 -24.25
CA ALA A 581 25.67 -22.68 -25.44
C ALA A 581 26.08 -24.17 -25.49
N PRO A 582 25.15 -25.12 -25.69
CA PRO A 582 25.50 -26.51 -25.91
C PRO A 582 26.46 -26.59 -27.08
N LYS A 583 27.61 -27.26 -26.90
CA LYS A 583 28.50 -27.54 -28.02
C LYS A 583 27.72 -28.40 -29.03
N ALA A 584 27.27 -27.79 -30.12
CA ALA A 584 26.61 -28.52 -31.18
C ALA A 584 27.56 -29.64 -31.64
N LYS A 585 27.20 -30.88 -31.36
CA LYS A 585 27.85 -32.04 -31.99
C LYS A 585 27.42 -32.00 -33.46
N VAL A 586 28.25 -31.45 -34.34
CA VAL A 586 28.10 -31.64 -35.77
C VAL A 586 28.45 -33.11 -36.02
N THR A 587 27.45 -33.97 -36.06
CA THR A 587 27.59 -35.31 -36.65
C THR A 587 27.49 -35.11 -38.17
N VAL A 588 28.63 -35.09 -38.82
CA VAL A 588 28.66 -35.21 -40.29
C VAL A 588 28.26 -36.65 -40.60
N LEU A 589 27.08 -36.80 -41.21
CA LEU A 589 26.64 -38.07 -41.80
C LEU A 589 27.36 -38.31 -43.12
#